data_83e99de266d0f77832551a7263432963
#
_entry.id   83e99de266d0f77832551a7263432963
#
_cell.length_a   1.000
_cell.length_b   1.000
_cell.length_c   1.000
_cell.angle_alpha   90.00
_cell.angle_beta   90.00
_cell.angle_gamma   90.00
#
_symmetry.space_group_name_H-M   'P 1'
#
loop_
_entity.id
_entity.type
_entity.pdbx_description
1 polymer ?
#
loop_
_entity_poly.entity_id
_entity_poly.type
_entity_poly.pdbx_seq_one_letter_code
_entity_poly.pdbx_strand_id
1 'polypeptide(L)'
;MNFQLTREQELVRQMVREFAVNEVKPIAAEIDETERFPMENVQKMAKLGMLGIPFSKEYGGAGGDTLSYILAVEELSKVCGTTGVIVSAHTSLCASLIEQFGNPTQKGKYLKDLATGKKLGAFGLTEPGAGTDAAGQQTVAVLEDDHYVLNGSKIFITNGGVAETFIIFAMTDKSKGTKGISAFIVEKDFPGFSIGKKEEKLGIRASSTTELVMVNCIVPKENLIGQEGKGFGIAMKTLDGGRIGIAAQALGIAEGAFEEAVAYMKERKQFGRPIAAFQGLQWMIAEMDTKIEAARHLVYKAACLKEAKMPYSVDAARAKLYAAEVAMEVTTKAVQIFGGYGYTKEYPVERMMRDAKITEIYEGTSEVQKMVIAGSALR
;
A
#
# COMPACT_ATOMS: atom_id res chain seq x y z
N MET A 1 -4.00 -23.85 15.67
CA MET A 1 -3.47 -22.83 14.75
C MET A 1 -2.22 -23.40 14.11
N ASN A 2 -2.09 -23.30 12.80
CA ASN A 2 -0.82 -23.61 12.13
C ASN A 2 -0.16 -22.28 11.76
N PHE A 3 1.06 -22.05 12.23
CA PHE A 3 1.85 -20.84 11.94
C PHE A 3 2.81 -21.04 10.75
N GLN A 4 2.80 -22.23 10.16
CA GLN A 4 3.65 -22.53 9.00
C GLN A 4 2.95 -22.10 7.72
N LEU A 5 3.73 -21.53 6.80
CA LEU A 5 3.28 -21.24 5.45
C LEU A 5 3.04 -22.53 4.68
N THR A 6 2.09 -22.51 3.75
CA THR A 6 1.93 -23.60 2.79
C THR A 6 3.10 -23.62 1.80
N ARG A 7 3.24 -24.73 1.06
CA ARG A 7 4.27 -24.82 0.03
C ARG A 7 4.12 -23.75 -1.06
N GLU A 8 2.89 -23.44 -1.44
CA GLU A 8 2.58 -22.40 -2.43
C GLU A 8 2.97 -21.02 -1.91
N GLN A 9 2.65 -20.70 -0.67
CA GLN A 9 3.01 -19.45 -0.02
C GLN A 9 4.54 -19.28 0.09
N GLU A 10 5.26 -20.36 0.45
CA GLU A 10 6.73 -20.35 0.48
C GLU A 10 7.34 -20.13 -0.90
N LEU A 11 6.79 -20.74 -1.95
CA LEU A 11 7.26 -20.54 -3.33
C LEU A 11 7.04 -19.10 -3.79
N VAL A 12 5.88 -18.51 -3.49
CA VAL A 12 5.62 -17.09 -3.78
C VAL A 12 6.60 -16.20 -3.02
N ARG A 13 6.80 -16.44 -1.73
CA ARG A 13 7.75 -15.68 -0.89
C ARG A 13 9.16 -15.75 -1.47
N GLN A 14 9.64 -16.94 -1.81
CA GLN A 14 10.97 -17.14 -2.38
C GLN A 14 11.11 -16.42 -3.72
N MET A 15 10.17 -16.59 -4.64
CA MET A 15 10.17 -15.92 -5.95
C MET A 15 10.26 -14.40 -5.81
N VAL A 16 9.45 -13.81 -4.92
CA VAL A 16 9.44 -12.37 -4.72
C VAL A 16 10.71 -11.89 -4.05
N ARG A 17 11.26 -12.63 -3.08
CA ARG A 17 12.55 -12.33 -2.44
C ARG A 17 13.69 -12.32 -3.46
N GLU A 18 13.78 -13.33 -4.33
CA GLU A 18 14.79 -13.39 -5.39
C GLU A 18 14.64 -12.20 -6.34
N PHE A 19 13.42 -11.85 -6.72
CA PHE A 19 13.17 -10.66 -7.53
C PHE A 19 13.58 -9.37 -6.80
N ALA A 20 13.21 -9.21 -5.53
CA ALA A 20 13.54 -8.03 -4.74
C ALA A 20 15.06 -7.84 -4.62
N VAL A 21 15.82 -8.91 -4.36
CA VAL A 21 17.28 -8.85 -4.24
C VAL A 21 17.96 -8.57 -5.59
N ASN A 22 17.51 -9.23 -6.66
CA ASN A 22 18.20 -9.17 -7.94
C ASN A 22 17.79 -7.97 -8.81
N GLU A 23 16.55 -7.52 -8.71
CA GLU A 23 16.00 -6.50 -9.61
C GLU A 23 15.68 -5.17 -8.90
N VAL A 24 15.24 -5.21 -7.64
CA VAL A 24 14.83 -4.01 -6.89
C VAL A 24 16.01 -3.41 -6.12
N LYS A 25 16.77 -4.23 -5.38
CA LYS A 25 17.89 -3.76 -4.54
C LYS A 25 18.92 -2.92 -5.32
N PRO A 26 19.34 -3.32 -6.53
CA PRO A 26 20.36 -2.58 -7.28
C PRO A 26 20.00 -1.14 -7.63
N ILE A 27 18.72 -0.84 -7.81
CA ILE A 27 18.24 0.49 -8.23
C ILE A 27 17.57 1.27 -7.09
N ALA A 28 17.37 0.67 -5.91
CA ALA A 28 16.59 1.26 -4.83
C ALA A 28 17.12 2.63 -4.34
N ALA A 29 18.45 2.80 -4.27
CA ALA A 29 19.05 4.07 -3.91
C ALA A 29 18.93 5.13 -5.02
N GLU A 30 19.13 4.71 -6.27
CA GLU A 30 19.04 5.60 -7.45
C GLU A 30 17.62 6.15 -7.62
N ILE A 31 16.60 5.29 -7.56
CA ILE A 31 15.21 5.73 -7.73
C ILE A 31 14.73 6.63 -6.59
N ASP A 32 15.22 6.43 -5.35
CA ASP A 32 14.93 7.33 -4.23
C ASP A 32 15.58 8.71 -4.46
N GLU A 33 16.85 8.75 -4.88
CA GLU A 33 17.57 10.00 -5.11
C GLU A 33 16.97 10.81 -6.25
N THR A 34 16.65 10.15 -7.37
CA THR A 34 16.13 10.80 -8.59
C THR A 34 14.61 10.95 -8.61
N GLU A 35 13.91 10.38 -7.63
CA GLU A 35 12.44 10.32 -7.60
C GLU A 35 11.82 9.69 -8.87
N ARG A 36 12.56 8.82 -9.52
CA ARG A 36 12.16 8.14 -10.75
C ARG A 36 11.27 6.93 -10.43
N PHE A 37 10.11 6.87 -11.08
CA PHE A 37 9.24 5.70 -10.97
C PHE A 37 9.86 4.47 -11.66
N PRO A 38 9.96 3.30 -10.98
CA PRO A 38 10.67 2.13 -11.51
C PRO A 38 9.79 1.30 -12.45
N MET A 39 9.42 1.84 -13.61
CA MET A 39 8.52 1.18 -14.56
C MET A 39 9.08 -0.15 -15.06
N GLU A 40 10.39 -0.26 -15.21
CA GLU A 40 11.08 -1.51 -15.60
C GLU A 40 10.82 -2.65 -14.60
N ASN A 41 10.82 -2.35 -13.31
CA ASN A 41 10.50 -3.33 -12.28
C ASN A 41 9.01 -3.69 -12.29
N VAL A 42 8.13 -2.69 -12.51
CA VAL A 42 6.69 -2.93 -12.63
C VAL A 42 6.38 -3.86 -13.81
N GLN A 43 7.02 -3.64 -14.96
CA GLN A 43 6.86 -4.51 -16.13
C GLN A 43 7.36 -5.94 -15.89
N LYS A 44 8.46 -6.10 -15.16
CA LYS A 44 8.97 -7.42 -14.76
C LYS A 44 8.04 -8.10 -13.76
N MET A 45 7.54 -7.37 -12.76
CA MET A 45 6.54 -7.86 -11.80
C MET A 45 5.26 -8.31 -12.48
N ALA A 46 4.78 -7.56 -13.49
CA ALA A 46 3.63 -7.95 -14.31
C ALA A 46 3.85 -9.30 -15.02
N LYS A 47 5.01 -9.48 -15.66
CA LYS A 47 5.37 -10.76 -16.33
C LYS A 47 5.43 -11.95 -15.37
N LEU A 48 5.78 -11.71 -14.10
CA LEU A 48 5.81 -12.71 -13.04
C LEU A 48 4.46 -12.89 -12.32
N GLY A 49 3.42 -12.16 -12.74
CA GLY A 49 2.07 -12.23 -12.15
C GLY A 49 1.94 -11.60 -10.75
N MET A 50 2.94 -10.83 -10.31
CA MET A 50 2.95 -10.26 -8.95
C MET A 50 1.86 -9.21 -8.72
N LEU A 51 1.38 -8.53 -9.77
CA LEU A 51 0.30 -7.54 -9.68
C LEU A 51 -1.09 -8.18 -9.55
N GLY A 52 -1.20 -9.46 -9.86
CA GLY A 52 -2.45 -10.21 -9.86
C GLY A 52 -2.49 -11.41 -8.90
N ILE A 53 -1.61 -11.48 -7.91
CA ILE A 53 -1.50 -12.66 -7.02
C ILE A 53 -2.86 -13.12 -6.47
N PRO A 54 -3.72 -12.26 -5.82
CA PRO A 54 -4.93 -12.75 -5.18
C PRO A 54 -6.13 -12.88 -6.13
N PHE A 55 -5.98 -12.50 -7.41
CA PHE A 55 -7.12 -12.50 -8.33
C PHE A 55 -7.29 -13.83 -9.05
N SER A 56 -8.54 -14.15 -9.39
CA SER A 56 -8.89 -15.36 -10.13
C SER A 56 -8.16 -15.44 -11.48
N LYS A 57 -7.79 -16.68 -11.86
CA LYS A 57 -7.24 -16.98 -13.19
C LYS A 57 -8.18 -16.62 -14.34
N GLU A 58 -9.49 -16.57 -14.10
CA GLU A 58 -10.50 -16.11 -15.05
C GLU A 58 -10.21 -14.67 -15.54
N TYR A 59 -9.71 -13.82 -14.64
CA TYR A 59 -9.33 -12.42 -14.94
C TYR A 59 -7.82 -12.26 -15.14
N GLY A 60 -7.09 -13.35 -15.38
CA GLY A 60 -5.64 -13.28 -15.63
C GLY A 60 -4.78 -13.12 -14.37
N GLY A 61 -5.36 -13.28 -13.19
CA GLY A 61 -4.63 -13.33 -11.93
C GLY A 61 -3.91 -14.65 -11.70
N ALA A 62 -3.08 -14.72 -10.67
CA ALA A 62 -2.34 -15.94 -10.32
C ALA A 62 -3.18 -16.98 -9.57
N GLY A 63 -4.33 -16.59 -8.99
CA GLY A 63 -5.21 -17.45 -8.18
C GLY A 63 -4.60 -17.81 -6.83
N GLY A 64 -3.70 -16.98 -6.31
CA GLY A 64 -3.16 -17.11 -4.96
C GLY A 64 -4.11 -16.57 -3.89
N ASP A 65 -3.73 -16.76 -2.64
CA ASP A 65 -4.50 -16.28 -1.50
C ASP A 65 -4.05 -14.88 -1.02
N THR A 66 -4.80 -14.30 -0.08
CA THR A 66 -4.48 -13.00 0.51
C THR A 66 -3.11 -13.00 1.19
N LEU A 67 -2.71 -14.10 1.86
CA LEU A 67 -1.43 -14.17 2.55
C LEU A 67 -0.27 -14.18 1.55
N SER A 68 -0.39 -14.89 0.42
CA SER A 68 0.60 -14.84 -0.66
C SER A 68 0.85 -13.43 -1.20
N TYR A 69 -0.22 -12.64 -1.36
CA TYR A 69 -0.13 -11.22 -1.72
C TYR A 69 0.60 -10.41 -0.63
N ILE A 70 0.28 -10.64 0.64
CA ILE A 70 0.92 -9.96 1.78
C ILE A 70 2.40 -10.28 1.88
N LEU A 71 2.79 -11.54 1.68
CA LEU A 71 4.19 -11.97 1.59
C LEU A 71 4.94 -11.26 0.45
N ALA A 72 4.28 -11.03 -0.68
CA ALA A 72 4.89 -10.30 -1.79
C ALA A 72 5.16 -8.82 -1.43
N VAL A 73 4.20 -8.13 -0.79
CA VAL A 73 4.39 -6.75 -0.32
C VAL A 73 5.50 -6.68 0.74
N GLU A 74 5.54 -7.62 1.68
CA GLU A 74 6.56 -7.73 2.73
C GLU A 74 7.97 -7.88 2.13
N GLU A 75 8.19 -8.87 1.25
CA GLU A 75 9.50 -9.15 0.66
C GLU A 75 10.02 -8.00 -0.24
N LEU A 76 9.13 -7.35 -1.01
CA LEU A 76 9.49 -6.15 -1.77
C LEU A 76 9.89 -4.99 -0.86
N SER A 77 9.15 -4.81 0.25
CA SER A 77 9.35 -3.71 1.18
C SER A 77 10.61 -3.85 2.04
N LYS A 78 11.11 -5.06 2.26
CA LYS A 78 12.41 -5.31 2.89
C LYS A 78 13.55 -4.59 2.17
N VAL A 79 13.42 -4.43 0.89
CA VAL A 79 14.44 -3.85 0.02
C VAL A 79 14.10 -2.41 -0.35
N CYS A 80 12.82 -2.13 -0.63
CA CYS A 80 12.35 -0.83 -1.11
C CYS A 80 10.87 -0.63 -0.78
N GLY A 81 10.59 0.26 0.17
CA GLY A 81 9.23 0.63 0.57
C GLY A 81 8.40 1.19 -0.58
N THR A 82 9.04 1.89 -1.53
CA THR A 82 8.40 2.37 -2.76
C THR A 82 7.84 1.23 -3.61
N THR A 83 8.62 0.18 -3.86
CA THR A 83 8.17 -0.94 -4.71
C THR A 83 7.03 -1.71 -4.03
N GLY A 84 7.09 -1.86 -2.71
CA GLY A 84 6.01 -2.48 -1.93
C GLY A 84 4.69 -1.70 -2.04
N VAL A 85 4.71 -0.37 -1.90
CA VAL A 85 3.47 0.44 -1.99
C VAL A 85 2.89 0.52 -3.40
N ILE A 86 3.72 0.47 -4.45
CA ILE A 86 3.23 0.41 -5.83
C ILE A 86 2.30 -0.80 -6.01
N VAL A 87 2.74 -1.97 -5.56
CA VAL A 87 1.96 -3.21 -5.60
C VAL A 87 0.78 -3.15 -4.66
N SER A 88 0.97 -2.65 -3.43
CA SER A 88 -0.09 -2.56 -2.42
C SER A 88 -1.26 -1.70 -2.89
N ALA A 89 -1.03 -0.48 -3.33
CA ALA A 89 -2.08 0.44 -3.78
C ALA A 89 -2.80 -0.07 -5.04
N HIS A 90 -2.05 -0.61 -6.00
CA HIS A 90 -2.61 -1.22 -7.20
C HIS A 90 -3.55 -2.38 -6.86
N THR A 91 -3.06 -3.33 -6.07
CA THR A 91 -3.77 -4.59 -5.81
C THR A 91 -4.90 -4.42 -4.80
N SER A 92 -4.61 -3.84 -3.61
CA SER A 92 -5.57 -3.82 -2.49
C SER A 92 -6.61 -2.72 -2.59
N LEU A 93 -6.31 -1.59 -3.28
CA LEU A 93 -7.21 -0.46 -3.36
C LEU A 93 -7.96 -0.40 -4.69
N CYS A 94 -7.27 -0.43 -5.84
CA CYS A 94 -7.93 -0.30 -7.13
C CYS A 94 -8.51 -1.64 -7.62
N ALA A 95 -7.66 -2.64 -7.83
CA ALA A 95 -8.07 -3.89 -8.45
C ALA A 95 -9.03 -4.71 -7.55
N SER A 96 -8.74 -4.82 -6.24
CA SER A 96 -9.63 -5.49 -5.28
C SER A 96 -10.99 -4.83 -5.15
N LEU A 97 -11.09 -3.51 -5.30
CA LEU A 97 -12.38 -2.82 -5.27
C LEU A 97 -13.24 -3.23 -6.47
N ILE A 98 -12.64 -3.27 -7.67
CA ILE A 98 -13.35 -3.72 -8.88
C ILE A 98 -13.73 -5.19 -8.75
N GLU A 99 -12.86 -6.04 -8.20
CA GLU A 99 -13.17 -7.45 -7.96
C GLU A 99 -14.39 -7.62 -7.04
N GLN A 100 -14.43 -6.87 -5.93
CA GLN A 100 -15.46 -7.04 -4.91
C GLN A 100 -16.81 -6.40 -5.29
N PHE A 101 -16.79 -5.24 -5.93
CA PHE A 101 -17.98 -4.40 -6.13
C PHE A 101 -18.33 -4.15 -7.60
N GLY A 102 -17.42 -4.43 -8.51
CA GLY A 102 -17.66 -4.30 -9.95
C GLY A 102 -18.64 -5.36 -10.46
N ASN A 103 -19.44 -4.99 -11.45
CA ASN A 103 -20.28 -5.92 -12.19
C ASN A 103 -19.44 -6.77 -13.19
N PRO A 104 -20.00 -7.84 -13.79
CA PRO A 104 -19.25 -8.70 -14.71
C PRO A 104 -18.62 -7.96 -15.89
N THR A 105 -19.27 -6.95 -16.43
CA THR A 105 -18.76 -6.13 -17.55
C THR A 105 -17.54 -5.31 -17.10
N GLN A 106 -17.63 -4.65 -15.93
CA GLN A 106 -16.54 -3.89 -15.34
C GLN A 106 -15.35 -4.78 -15.01
N LYS A 107 -15.57 -5.96 -14.44
CA LYS A 107 -14.50 -6.93 -14.19
C LYS A 107 -13.82 -7.39 -15.48
N GLY A 108 -14.61 -7.74 -16.49
CA GLY A 108 -14.07 -8.15 -17.80
C GLY A 108 -13.25 -7.07 -18.48
N LYS A 109 -13.69 -5.80 -18.38
CA LYS A 109 -13.02 -4.66 -19.01
C LYS A 109 -11.77 -4.19 -18.24
N TYR A 110 -11.86 -4.07 -16.92
CA TYR A 110 -10.84 -3.40 -16.10
C TYR A 110 -9.98 -4.35 -15.27
N LEU A 111 -10.60 -5.32 -14.59
CA LEU A 111 -9.86 -6.20 -13.66
C LEU A 111 -8.83 -7.06 -14.41
N LYS A 112 -9.13 -7.51 -15.62
CA LYS A 112 -8.22 -8.31 -16.42
C LYS A 112 -6.92 -7.55 -16.75
N ASP A 113 -7.01 -6.31 -17.19
CA ASP A 113 -5.85 -5.47 -17.52
C ASP A 113 -5.04 -5.13 -16.25
N LEU A 114 -5.70 -4.95 -15.10
CA LEU A 114 -5.05 -4.73 -13.81
C LEU A 114 -4.37 -6.00 -13.29
N ALA A 115 -5.05 -7.13 -13.24
CA ALA A 115 -4.53 -8.38 -12.72
C ALA A 115 -3.33 -8.91 -13.52
N THR A 116 -3.31 -8.67 -14.83
CA THR A 116 -2.15 -9.00 -15.69
C THR A 116 -1.04 -7.96 -15.62
N GLY A 117 -1.27 -6.81 -14.98
CA GLY A 117 -0.32 -5.70 -14.93
C GLY A 117 -0.12 -4.98 -16.27
N LYS A 118 -1.02 -5.19 -17.23
CA LYS A 118 -1.04 -4.44 -18.49
C LYS A 118 -1.35 -2.96 -18.25
N LYS A 119 -2.21 -2.68 -17.25
CA LYS A 119 -2.50 -1.34 -16.73
C LYS A 119 -2.25 -1.27 -15.23
N LEU A 120 -1.85 -0.11 -14.74
CA LEU A 120 -1.78 0.18 -13.33
C LEU A 120 -3.06 0.85 -12.84
N GLY A 121 -3.39 0.61 -11.57
CA GLY A 121 -4.53 1.20 -10.89
C GLY A 121 -4.14 2.18 -9.80
N ALA A 122 -4.99 3.19 -9.58
CA ALA A 122 -4.91 4.15 -8.51
C ALA A 122 -6.26 4.37 -7.82
N PHE A 123 -6.22 4.91 -6.58
CA PHE A 123 -7.39 5.08 -5.72
C PHE A 123 -7.48 6.53 -5.24
N GLY A 124 -8.45 7.27 -5.76
CA GLY A 124 -8.64 8.70 -5.52
C GLY A 124 -9.79 8.99 -4.56
N LEU A 125 -9.52 8.95 -3.25
CA LEU A 125 -10.46 9.31 -2.19
C LEU A 125 -10.15 10.69 -1.60
N THR A 126 -8.90 10.90 -1.20
CA THR A 126 -8.44 12.07 -0.44
C THR A 126 -8.50 13.37 -1.23
N GLU A 127 -8.97 14.44 -0.59
CA GLU A 127 -9.02 15.80 -1.12
C GLU A 127 -8.23 16.77 -0.23
N PRO A 128 -7.88 17.98 -0.70
CA PRO A 128 -7.17 18.98 0.11
C PRO A 128 -7.83 19.26 1.47
N GLY A 129 -9.15 19.27 1.54
CA GLY A 129 -9.92 19.48 2.76
C GLY A 129 -10.48 18.22 3.42
N ALA A 130 -10.22 17.02 2.88
CA ALA A 130 -10.84 15.77 3.32
C ALA A 130 -9.84 14.60 3.28
N GLY A 131 -8.98 14.54 4.31
CA GLY A 131 -8.08 13.42 4.55
C GLY A 131 -8.69 12.40 5.51
N THR A 132 -8.44 12.56 6.82
CA THR A 132 -9.05 11.72 7.87
C THR A 132 -10.57 11.83 7.86
N ASP A 133 -11.11 13.04 7.69
CA ASP A 133 -12.53 13.27 7.45
C ASP A 133 -12.90 13.05 5.98
N ALA A 134 -12.86 11.78 5.55
CA ALA A 134 -13.18 11.40 4.17
C ALA A 134 -14.65 11.67 3.79
N ALA A 135 -15.52 11.91 4.77
CA ALA A 135 -16.92 12.28 4.54
C ALA A 135 -17.07 13.73 4.04
N GLY A 136 -16.10 14.60 4.38
CA GLY A 136 -16.08 16.02 4.03
C GLY A 136 -15.67 16.32 2.58
N GLN A 137 -15.53 15.31 1.70
CA GLN A 137 -15.12 15.51 0.31
C GLN A 137 -16.08 16.42 -0.47
N GLN A 138 -15.52 17.19 -1.41
CA GLN A 138 -16.23 18.21 -2.19
C GLN A 138 -16.36 17.89 -3.67
N THR A 139 -15.58 16.96 -4.21
CA THR A 139 -15.70 16.49 -5.60
C THR A 139 -17.12 16.05 -5.87
N VAL A 140 -17.73 16.56 -6.93
CA VAL A 140 -19.12 16.27 -7.32
C VAL A 140 -19.20 15.43 -8.59
N ALA A 141 -20.27 14.65 -8.71
CA ALA A 141 -20.65 13.94 -9.92
C ALA A 141 -22.13 14.18 -10.21
N VAL A 142 -22.42 14.83 -11.32
CA VAL A 142 -23.78 15.15 -11.78
C VAL A 142 -24.14 14.21 -12.93
N LEU A 143 -25.28 13.53 -12.83
CA LEU A 143 -25.78 12.70 -13.93
C LEU A 143 -26.40 13.58 -15.01
N GLU A 144 -25.91 13.47 -16.24
CA GLU A 144 -26.42 14.10 -17.44
C GLU A 144 -26.67 13.02 -18.50
N ASP A 145 -27.93 12.74 -18.78
CA ASP A 145 -28.36 11.71 -19.73
C ASP A 145 -27.72 10.32 -19.46
N ASP A 146 -26.69 9.97 -20.24
CA ASP A 146 -26.00 8.67 -20.21
C ASP A 146 -24.61 8.70 -19.57
N HIS A 147 -24.20 9.81 -18.98
CA HIS A 147 -22.90 9.97 -18.35
C HIS A 147 -22.94 10.83 -17.08
N TYR A 148 -21.90 10.73 -16.27
CA TYR A 148 -21.65 11.63 -15.15
C TYR A 148 -20.62 12.67 -15.52
N VAL A 149 -20.85 13.91 -15.10
CA VAL A 149 -19.89 15.01 -15.18
C VAL A 149 -19.26 15.21 -13.82
N LEU A 150 -17.96 14.89 -13.69
CA LEU A 150 -17.20 15.03 -12.46
C LEU A 150 -16.43 16.35 -12.43
N ASN A 151 -16.53 17.04 -11.27
CA ASN A 151 -15.78 18.28 -11.01
C ASN A 151 -15.16 18.24 -9.61
N GLY A 152 -13.85 18.49 -9.50
CA GLY A 152 -13.09 18.53 -8.25
C GLY A 152 -11.66 18.06 -8.42
N SER A 153 -10.98 17.82 -7.30
CA SER A 153 -9.62 17.27 -7.32
C SER A 153 -9.39 16.25 -6.20
N LYS A 154 -8.43 15.35 -6.40
CA LYS A 154 -7.95 14.39 -5.42
C LYS A 154 -6.45 14.58 -5.24
N ILE A 155 -5.95 14.47 -4.02
CA ILE A 155 -4.51 14.66 -3.71
C ILE A 155 -3.90 13.43 -3.07
N PHE A 156 -2.57 13.38 -3.09
CA PHE A 156 -1.77 12.29 -2.51
C PHE A 156 -2.08 10.91 -3.12
N ILE A 157 -2.37 10.87 -4.43
CA ILE A 157 -2.79 9.64 -5.08
C ILE A 157 -1.58 8.82 -5.53
N THR A 158 -1.36 7.71 -4.84
CA THR A 158 -0.31 6.71 -5.17
C THR A 158 -0.57 6.12 -6.55
N ASN A 159 0.48 5.96 -7.33
CA ASN A 159 0.47 5.57 -8.74
C ASN A 159 -0.21 6.59 -9.67
N GLY A 160 -0.67 7.75 -9.17
CA GLY A 160 -1.51 8.69 -9.92
C GLY A 160 -0.92 9.16 -11.25
N GLY A 161 0.40 9.39 -11.32
CA GLY A 161 1.05 9.86 -12.55
C GLY A 161 1.26 8.78 -13.62
N VAL A 162 1.13 7.50 -13.24
CA VAL A 162 1.45 6.35 -14.13
C VAL A 162 0.27 5.40 -14.33
N ALA A 163 -0.78 5.49 -13.52
CA ALA A 163 -1.97 4.66 -13.64
C ALA A 163 -2.77 5.03 -14.90
N GLU A 164 -3.48 4.04 -15.43
CA GLU A 164 -4.45 4.20 -16.51
C GLU A 164 -5.88 3.99 -16.06
N THR A 165 -6.09 3.36 -14.90
CA THR A 165 -7.41 3.10 -14.30
C THR A 165 -7.45 3.69 -12.89
N PHE A 166 -8.44 4.51 -12.63
CA PHE A 166 -8.60 5.22 -11.35
C PHE A 166 -9.95 4.89 -10.74
N ILE A 167 -9.98 4.67 -9.43
CA ILE A 167 -11.22 4.68 -8.65
C ILE A 167 -11.38 6.07 -8.07
N ILE A 168 -12.46 6.76 -8.41
CA ILE A 168 -12.74 8.12 -7.94
C ILE A 168 -14.03 8.12 -7.12
N PHE A 169 -13.99 8.72 -5.95
CA PHE A 169 -15.17 8.95 -5.11
C PHE A 169 -15.64 10.39 -5.28
N ALA A 170 -16.94 10.57 -5.49
CA ALA A 170 -17.56 11.88 -5.68
C ALA A 170 -18.97 11.93 -5.10
N MET A 171 -19.42 13.13 -4.75
CA MET A 171 -20.75 13.41 -4.23
C MET A 171 -21.75 13.43 -5.40
N THR A 172 -22.66 12.49 -5.42
CA THR A 172 -23.83 12.52 -6.32
C THR A 172 -25.03 13.22 -5.69
N ASP A 173 -25.08 13.29 -4.34
CA ASP A 173 -26.13 14.00 -3.59
C ASP A 173 -25.57 14.56 -2.27
N LYS A 174 -25.24 15.85 -2.26
CA LYS A 174 -24.70 16.52 -1.06
C LYS A 174 -25.65 16.52 0.13
N SER A 175 -26.97 16.47 -0.10
CA SER A 175 -27.95 16.51 0.98
C SER A 175 -27.96 15.26 1.86
N LYS A 176 -27.41 14.15 1.36
CA LYS A 176 -27.38 12.84 2.03
C LYS A 176 -26.10 12.54 2.79
N GLY A 177 -25.15 13.48 2.88
CA GLY A 177 -23.86 13.27 3.55
C GLY A 177 -23.13 12.02 3.00
N THR A 178 -22.68 11.12 3.86
CA THR A 178 -21.96 9.89 3.43
C THR A 178 -22.79 8.99 2.52
N LYS A 179 -24.13 9.05 2.62
CA LYS A 179 -25.04 8.30 1.73
C LYS A 179 -25.21 8.96 0.35
N GLY A 180 -24.59 10.10 0.11
CA GLY A 180 -24.56 10.76 -1.19
C GLY A 180 -23.23 10.56 -1.94
N ILE A 181 -22.28 9.81 -1.38
CA ILE A 181 -20.99 9.52 -2.02
C ILE A 181 -21.11 8.27 -2.90
N SER A 182 -20.62 8.38 -4.14
CA SER A 182 -20.60 7.29 -5.13
C SER A 182 -19.18 7.00 -5.58
N ALA A 183 -18.93 5.82 -6.14
CA ALA A 183 -17.62 5.39 -6.63
C ALA A 183 -17.66 5.16 -8.13
N PHE A 184 -16.63 5.62 -8.85
CA PHE A 184 -16.54 5.58 -10.30
C PHE A 184 -15.22 4.99 -10.76
N ILE A 185 -15.24 4.23 -11.86
CA ILE A 185 -14.03 3.89 -12.62
C ILE A 185 -13.79 5.01 -13.63
N VAL A 186 -12.63 5.66 -13.53
CA VAL A 186 -12.21 6.71 -14.45
C VAL A 186 -10.97 6.23 -15.21
N GLU A 187 -10.96 6.39 -16.53
CA GLU A 187 -9.79 6.10 -17.36
C GLU A 187 -8.97 7.38 -17.56
N LYS A 188 -7.67 7.23 -17.72
CA LYS A 188 -6.73 8.36 -17.87
C LYS A 188 -7.12 9.31 -19.02
N ASP A 189 -7.65 8.75 -20.09
CA ASP A 189 -7.93 9.48 -21.33
C ASP A 189 -9.38 10.02 -21.39
N PHE A 190 -10.14 9.96 -20.30
CA PHE A 190 -11.49 10.53 -20.27
C PHE A 190 -11.42 12.06 -20.41
N PRO A 191 -12.30 12.66 -21.27
CA PRO A 191 -12.35 14.11 -21.41
C PRO A 191 -12.54 14.81 -20.08
N GLY A 192 -11.73 15.83 -19.79
CA GLY A 192 -11.79 16.58 -18.54
C GLY A 192 -11.04 15.97 -17.37
N PHE A 193 -10.40 14.79 -17.52
CA PHE A 193 -9.49 14.23 -16.53
C PHE A 193 -8.05 14.62 -16.82
N SER A 194 -7.29 14.98 -15.79
CA SER A 194 -5.85 15.29 -15.91
C SER A 194 -5.08 14.98 -14.64
N ILE A 195 -3.79 14.74 -14.79
CA ILE A 195 -2.85 14.57 -13.68
C ILE A 195 -2.31 15.96 -13.32
N GLY A 196 -2.45 16.32 -12.05
CA GLY A 196 -1.95 17.56 -11.51
C GLY A 196 -0.53 17.44 -10.94
N LYS A 197 -0.26 18.17 -9.86
CA LYS A 197 1.05 18.26 -9.23
C LYS A 197 1.56 16.90 -8.75
N LYS A 198 2.86 16.60 -9.02
CA LYS A 198 3.59 15.53 -8.36
C LYS A 198 4.08 16.02 -6.99
N GLU A 199 3.92 15.22 -5.96
CA GLU A 199 4.32 15.57 -4.59
C GLU A 199 5.78 15.23 -4.34
N GLU A 200 6.54 16.20 -3.80
CA GLU A 200 7.86 15.97 -3.21
C GLU A 200 7.69 15.39 -1.80
N LYS A 201 8.35 14.29 -1.50
CA LYS A 201 8.08 13.50 -0.27
C LYS A 201 9.34 13.24 0.54
N LEU A 202 9.16 13.06 1.84
CA LEU A 202 10.21 12.65 2.78
C LEU A 202 10.77 11.27 2.44
N GLY A 203 9.90 10.27 2.25
CA GLY A 203 10.21 8.88 1.94
C GLY A 203 9.34 8.36 0.80
N ILE A 204 9.53 7.08 0.43
CA ILE A 204 8.91 6.46 -0.74
C ILE A 204 8.96 7.38 -1.98
N ARG A 205 10.11 8.04 -2.17
CA ARG A 205 10.25 9.19 -3.08
C ARG A 205 10.01 8.83 -4.53
N ALA A 206 10.33 7.60 -4.93
CA ALA A 206 10.10 7.09 -6.28
C ALA A 206 8.65 6.65 -6.55
N SER A 207 7.76 6.62 -5.55
CA SER A 207 6.33 6.42 -5.76
C SER A 207 5.73 7.63 -6.46
N SER A 208 5.02 7.41 -7.57
CA SER A 208 4.35 8.49 -8.32
C SER A 208 3.09 8.93 -7.59
N THR A 209 3.26 9.84 -6.64
CA THR A 209 2.16 10.40 -5.84
C THR A 209 1.77 11.75 -6.43
N THR A 210 0.53 11.89 -6.90
CA THR A 210 0.09 13.10 -7.62
C THR A 210 -1.28 13.58 -7.17
N GLU A 211 -1.62 14.81 -7.57
CA GLU A 211 -2.97 15.29 -7.66
C GLU A 211 -3.66 14.71 -8.89
N LEU A 212 -4.97 14.50 -8.81
CA LEU A 212 -5.86 14.21 -9.94
C LEU A 212 -6.87 15.35 -10.06
N VAL A 213 -7.05 15.87 -11.27
CA VAL A 213 -7.92 17.04 -11.52
C VAL A 213 -9.02 16.65 -12.48
N MET A 214 -10.26 16.97 -12.11
CA MET A 214 -11.46 16.73 -12.93
C MET A 214 -12.14 18.07 -13.18
N VAL A 215 -12.20 18.47 -14.46
CA VAL A 215 -12.89 19.69 -14.91
C VAL A 215 -13.86 19.28 -16.01
N ASN A 216 -15.14 19.21 -15.67
CA ASN A 216 -16.18 18.66 -16.55
C ASN A 216 -15.77 17.27 -17.11
N CYS A 217 -15.25 16.42 -16.20
CA CYS A 217 -14.78 15.10 -16.61
C CYS A 217 -15.96 14.19 -16.92
N ILE A 218 -16.01 13.70 -18.17
CA ILE A 218 -17.11 12.88 -18.67
C ILE A 218 -16.83 11.41 -18.36
N VAL A 219 -17.68 10.82 -17.54
CA VAL A 219 -17.57 9.42 -17.09
C VAL A 219 -18.84 8.68 -17.50
N PRO A 220 -18.77 7.64 -18.34
CA PRO A 220 -19.93 6.85 -18.76
C PRO A 220 -20.70 6.31 -17.56
N LYS A 221 -22.04 6.25 -17.67
CA LYS A 221 -22.92 5.79 -16.59
C LYS A 221 -22.60 4.37 -16.12
N GLU A 222 -22.20 3.49 -17.02
CA GLU A 222 -21.79 2.12 -16.73
C GLU A 222 -20.49 2.02 -15.90
N ASN A 223 -19.75 3.12 -15.73
CA ASN A 223 -18.56 3.18 -14.88
C ASN A 223 -18.87 3.48 -13.41
N LEU A 224 -20.12 3.71 -13.04
CA LEU A 224 -20.54 3.73 -11.64
C LEU A 224 -20.37 2.33 -11.02
N ILE A 225 -19.67 2.24 -9.89
CA ILE A 225 -19.44 0.99 -9.16
C ILE A 225 -20.56 0.81 -8.14
N GLY A 226 -21.26 -0.33 -8.22
CA GLY A 226 -22.39 -0.65 -7.35
C GLY A 226 -23.60 0.25 -7.62
N GLN A 227 -24.02 1.04 -6.64
CA GLN A 227 -25.17 1.93 -6.71
C GLN A 227 -24.79 3.33 -6.22
N GLU A 228 -25.48 4.36 -6.70
CA GLU A 228 -25.35 5.71 -6.16
C GLU A 228 -25.54 5.72 -4.63
N GLY A 229 -24.74 6.54 -3.97
CA GLY A 229 -24.79 6.72 -2.52
C GLY A 229 -24.19 5.56 -1.70
N LYS A 230 -23.61 4.54 -2.36
CA LYS A 230 -22.93 3.43 -1.68
C LYS A 230 -21.39 3.56 -1.66
N GLY A 231 -20.84 4.59 -2.29
CA GLY A 231 -19.40 4.78 -2.44
C GLY A 231 -18.66 4.88 -1.11
N PHE A 232 -19.20 5.56 -0.09
CA PHE A 232 -18.54 5.65 1.21
C PHE A 232 -18.35 4.27 1.88
N GLY A 233 -19.39 3.44 1.85
CA GLY A 233 -19.31 2.06 2.37
C GLY A 233 -18.31 1.21 1.59
N ILE A 234 -18.25 1.38 0.26
CA ILE A 234 -17.26 0.73 -0.62
C ILE A 234 -15.85 1.18 -0.23
N ALA A 235 -15.62 2.51 -0.07
CA ALA A 235 -14.33 3.04 0.34
C ALA A 235 -13.84 2.45 1.67
N MET A 236 -14.69 2.44 2.70
CA MET A 236 -14.33 1.92 4.03
C MET A 236 -13.97 0.44 3.99
N LYS A 237 -14.73 -0.40 3.28
CA LYS A 237 -14.41 -1.83 3.12
C LYS A 237 -13.12 -2.05 2.34
N THR A 238 -12.85 -1.23 1.32
CA THR A 238 -11.60 -1.31 0.54
C THR A 238 -10.41 -0.93 1.41
N LEU A 239 -10.52 0.14 2.20
CA LEU A 239 -9.47 0.57 3.12
C LEU A 239 -9.15 -0.47 4.20
N ASP A 240 -10.13 -1.24 4.67
CA ASP A 240 -9.85 -2.35 5.60
C ASP A 240 -8.89 -3.38 4.97
N GLY A 241 -9.04 -3.68 3.68
CA GLY A 241 -8.11 -4.52 2.94
C GLY A 241 -6.75 -3.86 2.70
N GLY A 242 -6.75 -2.57 2.37
CA GLY A 242 -5.54 -1.77 2.16
C GLY A 242 -4.66 -1.68 3.42
N ARG A 243 -5.26 -1.54 4.61
CA ARG A 243 -4.55 -1.53 5.90
C ARG A 243 -3.67 -2.75 6.10
N ILE A 244 -4.09 -3.94 5.64
CA ILE A 244 -3.26 -5.15 5.72
C ILE A 244 -2.04 -5.02 4.80
N GLY A 245 -2.20 -4.47 3.60
CA GLY A 245 -1.10 -4.21 2.66
C GLY A 245 -0.07 -3.22 3.23
N ILE A 246 -0.55 -2.14 3.86
CA ILE A 246 0.36 -1.17 4.52
C ILE A 246 1.03 -1.76 5.76
N ALA A 247 0.33 -2.60 6.52
CA ALA A 247 0.93 -3.33 7.63
C ALA A 247 2.06 -4.27 7.16
N ALA A 248 1.88 -4.95 6.03
CA ALA A 248 2.90 -5.78 5.41
C ALA A 248 4.08 -4.95 4.88
N GLN A 249 3.82 -3.79 4.30
CA GLN A 249 4.88 -2.85 3.90
C GLN A 249 5.70 -2.39 5.10
N ALA A 250 5.05 -1.97 6.19
CA ALA A 250 5.72 -1.55 7.41
C ALA A 250 6.56 -2.68 8.01
N LEU A 251 5.99 -3.89 8.08
CA LEU A 251 6.69 -5.10 8.53
C LEU A 251 7.94 -5.37 7.68
N GLY A 252 7.82 -5.34 6.36
CA GLY A 252 8.96 -5.54 5.44
C GLY A 252 10.06 -4.49 5.63
N ILE A 253 9.70 -3.20 5.75
CA ILE A 253 10.69 -2.13 6.01
C ILE A 253 11.40 -2.38 7.35
N ALA A 254 10.67 -2.78 8.41
CA ALA A 254 11.28 -3.10 9.71
C ALA A 254 12.26 -4.27 9.59
N GLU A 255 11.87 -5.35 8.92
CA GLU A 255 12.74 -6.52 8.71
C GLU A 255 13.99 -6.16 7.91
N GLY A 256 13.85 -5.41 6.81
CA GLY A 256 14.99 -4.99 6.00
C GLY A 256 15.98 -4.17 6.82
N ALA A 257 15.52 -3.21 7.61
CA ALA A 257 16.37 -2.41 8.48
C ALA A 257 17.04 -3.25 9.59
N PHE A 258 16.33 -4.23 10.13
CA PHE A 258 16.86 -5.18 11.10
C PHE A 258 17.97 -6.06 10.49
N GLU A 259 17.74 -6.63 9.31
CA GLU A 259 18.72 -7.48 8.59
C GLU A 259 20.00 -6.69 8.29
N GLU A 260 19.89 -5.45 7.79
CA GLU A 260 21.04 -4.56 7.55
C GLU A 260 21.78 -4.22 8.86
N ALA A 261 21.07 -3.93 9.95
CA ALA A 261 21.68 -3.66 11.25
C ALA A 261 22.45 -4.88 11.79
N VAL A 262 21.88 -6.07 11.71
CA VAL A 262 22.53 -7.32 12.14
C VAL A 262 23.77 -7.61 11.31
N ALA A 263 23.71 -7.45 9.99
CA ALA A 263 24.87 -7.64 9.11
C ALA A 263 25.99 -6.64 9.47
N TYR A 264 25.65 -5.37 9.58
CA TYR A 264 26.62 -4.32 9.94
C TYR A 264 27.28 -4.59 11.31
N MET A 265 26.53 -5.00 12.32
CA MET A 265 27.06 -5.28 13.66
C MET A 265 28.09 -6.41 13.68
N LYS A 266 27.96 -7.42 12.79
CA LYS A 266 28.89 -8.53 12.68
C LYS A 266 30.21 -8.13 12.04
N GLU A 267 30.19 -7.17 11.13
CA GLU A 267 31.37 -6.71 10.35
C GLU A 267 32.07 -5.52 10.99
N ARG A 268 31.32 -4.53 11.48
CA ARG A 268 31.86 -3.31 12.06
C ARG A 268 32.61 -3.59 13.36
N LYS A 269 33.84 -3.13 13.45
CA LYS A 269 34.70 -3.27 14.64
C LYS A 269 34.93 -1.92 15.31
N GLN A 270 34.78 -1.88 16.63
CA GLN A 270 35.20 -0.79 17.50
C GLN A 270 35.75 -1.39 18.79
N PHE A 271 36.74 -0.68 19.42
CA PHE A 271 37.42 -1.16 20.61
C PHE A 271 38.03 -2.58 20.44
N GLY A 272 38.54 -2.85 19.22
CA GLY A 272 39.25 -4.10 18.88
C GLY A 272 38.36 -5.33 18.61
N ARG A 273 37.00 -5.20 18.60
CA ARG A 273 36.07 -6.32 18.40
C ARG A 273 34.84 -5.89 17.59
N PRO A 274 34.11 -6.85 16.98
CA PRO A 274 32.84 -6.56 16.34
C PRO A 274 31.86 -5.89 17.31
N ILE A 275 31.08 -4.91 16.82
CA ILE A 275 30.13 -4.21 17.71
C ILE A 275 28.99 -5.14 18.17
N ALA A 276 28.75 -6.25 17.50
CA ALA A 276 27.85 -7.33 17.94
C ALA A 276 28.26 -7.95 19.30
N ALA A 277 29.48 -7.76 19.76
CA ALA A 277 29.95 -8.24 21.06
C ALA A 277 29.54 -7.35 22.25
N PHE A 278 28.93 -6.18 21.98
CA PHE A 278 28.49 -5.27 23.04
C PHE A 278 27.06 -5.59 23.48
N GLN A 279 26.89 -5.92 24.76
CA GLN A 279 25.62 -6.40 25.33
C GLN A 279 24.46 -5.41 25.13
N GLY A 280 24.71 -4.09 25.25
CA GLY A 280 23.68 -3.08 25.01
C GLY A 280 23.10 -3.11 23.58
N LEU A 281 23.92 -3.41 22.56
CA LEU A 281 23.45 -3.58 21.19
C LEU A 281 22.73 -4.92 20.98
N GLN A 282 23.16 -5.98 21.68
CA GLN A 282 22.47 -7.27 21.66
C GLN A 282 21.04 -7.15 22.20
N TRP A 283 20.83 -6.37 23.26
CA TRP A 283 19.50 -6.09 23.79
C TRP A 283 18.61 -5.36 22.79
N MET A 284 19.17 -4.35 22.09
CA MET A 284 18.44 -3.65 21.04
C MET A 284 17.97 -4.63 19.95
N ILE A 285 18.84 -5.54 19.49
CA ILE A 285 18.51 -6.54 18.49
C ILE A 285 17.40 -7.48 19.00
N ALA A 286 17.49 -7.96 20.24
CA ALA A 286 16.46 -8.84 20.81
C ALA A 286 15.09 -8.16 20.91
N GLU A 287 15.05 -6.87 21.28
CA GLU A 287 13.81 -6.08 21.29
C GLU A 287 13.23 -5.87 19.89
N MET A 288 14.08 -5.53 18.91
CA MET A 288 13.67 -5.33 17.52
C MET A 288 13.08 -6.62 16.94
N ASP A 289 13.76 -7.76 17.08
CA ASP A 289 13.34 -9.08 16.62
C ASP A 289 11.99 -9.47 17.22
N THR A 290 11.84 -9.36 18.54
CA THR A 290 10.59 -9.71 19.24
C THR A 290 9.40 -8.87 18.74
N LYS A 291 9.60 -7.57 18.50
CA LYS A 291 8.54 -6.68 17.99
C LYS A 291 8.18 -6.98 16.55
N ILE A 292 9.16 -7.26 15.70
CA ILE A 292 8.94 -7.66 14.30
C ILE A 292 8.10 -8.93 14.27
N GLU A 293 8.45 -9.93 15.07
CA GLU A 293 7.72 -11.20 15.11
C GLU A 293 6.28 -11.01 15.59
N ALA A 294 6.06 -10.19 16.63
CA ALA A 294 4.71 -9.84 17.06
C ALA A 294 3.90 -9.12 15.97
N ALA A 295 4.52 -8.18 15.22
CA ALA A 295 3.89 -7.49 14.10
C ALA A 295 3.51 -8.47 12.98
N ARG A 296 4.41 -9.41 12.63
CA ARG A 296 4.18 -10.46 11.64
C ARG A 296 2.93 -11.25 11.94
N HIS A 297 2.79 -11.71 13.19
CA HIS A 297 1.61 -12.48 13.59
C HIS A 297 0.31 -11.69 13.47
N LEU A 298 0.32 -10.39 13.81
CA LEU A 298 -0.86 -9.53 13.62
C LEU A 298 -1.22 -9.36 12.14
N VAL A 299 -0.22 -9.13 11.28
CA VAL A 299 -0.40 -8.95 9.84
C VAL A 299 -0.94 -10.23 9.20
N TYR A 300 -0.31 -11.37 9.45
CA TYR A 300 -0.72 -12.65 8.88
C TYR A 300 -2.09 -13.09 9.37
N LYS A 301 -2.41 -12.86 10.65
CA LYS A 301 -3.75 -13.11 11.19
C LYS A 301 -4.81 -12.31 10.43
N ALA A 302 -4.59 -11.02 10.20
CA ALA A 302 -5.54 -10.18 9.47
C ALA A 302 -5.74 -10.66 8.02
N ALA A 303 -4.66 -11.07 7.36
CA ALA A 303 -4.70 -11.66 6.01
C ALA A 303 -5.51 -12.96 5.96
N CYS A 304 -5.26 -13.87 6.90
CA CYS A 304 -5.99 -15.15 7.00
C CYS A 304 -7.48 -14.95 7.30
N LEU A 305 -7.84 -13.98 8.16
CA LEU A 305 -9.24 -13.66 8.44
C LEU A 305 -9.95 -13.11 7.18
N LYS A 306 -9.29 -12.23 6.42
CA LYS A 306 -9.83 -11.72 5.16
C LYS A 306 -10.06 -12.87 4.16
N GLU A 307 -9.07 -13.75 3.99
CA GLU A 307 -9.18 -14.93 3.11
C GLU A 307 -10.35 -15.83 3.50
N ALA A 308 -10.50 -16.09 4.79
CA ALA A 308 -11.60 -16.88 5.33
C ALA A 308 -12.98 -16.16 5.29
N LYS A 309 -13.04 -14.96 4.72
CA LYS A 309 -14.25 -14.12 4.67
C LYS A 309 -14.87 -13.86 6.05
N MET A 310 -14.04 -13.85 7.08
CA MET A 310 -14.42 -13.52 8.45
C MET A 310 -14.32 -12.00 8.69
N PRO A 311 -14.97 -11.44 9.73
CA PRO A 311 -14.75 -10.05 10.13
C PRO A 311 -13.28 -9.80 10.46
N TYR A 312 -12.64 -8.85 9.75
CA TYR A 312 -11.19 -8.58 9.89
C TYR A 312 -10.84 -7.08 10.09
N SER A 313 -11.82 -6.18 10.04
CA SER A 313 -11.59 -4.73 10.11
C SER A 313 -10.76 -4.31 11.32
N VAL A 314 -11.08 -4.84 12.50
CA VAL A 314 -10.36 -4.53 13.76
C VAL A 314 -8.97 -5.15 13.78
N ASP A 315 -8.83 -6.37 13.25
CA ASP A 315 -7.53 -7.04 13.17
C ASP A 315 -6.61 -6.36 12.15
N ALA A 316 -7.16 -5.87 11.02
CA ALA A 316 -6.43 -5.03 10.07
C ALA A 316 -5.96 -3.71 10.70
N ALA A 317 -6.81 -3.07 11.51
CA ALA A 317 -6.43 -1.85 12.24
C ALA A 317 -5.32 -2.12 13.27
N ARG A 318 -5.40 -3.22 14.04
CA ARG A 318 -4.35 -3.63 14.98
C ARG A 318 -3.03 -3.92 14.27
N ALA A 319 -3.08 -4.66 13.16
CA ALA A 319 -1.91 -4.99 12.37
C ALA A 319 -1.22 -3.72 11.84
N LYS A 320 -1.99 -2.81 11.26
CA LYS A 320 -1.47 -1.56 10.70
C LYS A 320 -0.89 -0.64 11.75
N LEU A 321 -1.58 -0.46 12.88
CA LEU A 321 -1.12 0.36 13.98
C LEU A 321 0.22 -0.16 14.51
N TYR A 322 0.26 -1.44 14.89
CA TYR A 322 1.43 -2.01 15.53
C TYR A 322 2.62 -2.14 14.58
N ALA A 323 2.40 -2.61 13.35
CA ALA A 323 3.48 -2.72 12.37
C ALA A 323 4.10 -1.36 12.00
N ALA A 324 3.29 -0.30 11.87
CA ALA A 324 3.80 1.04 11.59
C ALA A 324 4.64 1.61 12.75
N GLU A 325 4.18 1.46 14.01
CA GLU A 325 4.94 1.87 15.19
C GLU A 325 6.25 1.08 15.30
N VAL A 326 6.23 -0.24 15.05
CA VAL A 326 7.43 -1.09 15.05
C VAL A 326 8.39 -0.68 13.92
N ALA A 327 7.90 -0.38 12.73
CA ALA A 327 8.74 0.04 11.62
C ALA A 327 9.50 1.34 11.94
N MET A 328 8.84 2.33 12.53
CA MET A 328 9.51 3.56 12.96
C MET A 328 10.53 3.33 14.04
N GLU A 329 10.22 2.51 15.04
CA GLU A 329 11.15 2.19 16.12
C GLU A 329 12.38 1.43 15.61
N VAL A 330 12.16 0.37 14.83
CA VAL A 330 13.24 -0.49 14.31
C VAL A 330 14.15 0.27 13.37
N THR A 331 13.61 1.03 12.41
CA THR A 331 14.41 1.81 11.46
C THR A 331 15.23 2.91 12.16
N THR A 332 14.64 3.57 13.17
CA THR A 332 15.37 4.55 14.00
C THR A 332 16.52 3.90 14.78
N LYS A 333 16.28 2.72 15.38
CA LYS A 333 17.33 1.96 16.06
C LYS A 333 18.40 1.46 15.08
N ALA A 334 18.03 1.06 13.86
CA ALA A 334 18.98 0.67 12.82
C ALA A 334 19.91 1.84 12.46
N VAL A 335 19.39 3.04 12.23
CA VAL A 335 20.20 4.24 12.02
C VAL A 335 21.17 4.47 13.20
N GLN A 336 20.70 4.33 14.44
CA GLN A 336 21.52 4.47 15.63
C GLN A 336 22.66 3.43 15.71
N ILE A 337 22.38 2.17 15.35
CA ILE A 337 23.39 1.08 15.33
C ILE A 337 24.51 1.38 14.32
N PHE A 338 24.18 1.94 13.17
CA PHE A 338 25.16 2.35 12.16
C PHE A 338 25.99 3.57 12.58
N GLY A 339 25.52 4.34 13.58
CA GLY A 339 26.20 5.58 14.01
C GLY A 339 26.23 6.62 12.91
N GLY A 340 27.36 7.31 12.72
CA GLY A 340 27.50 8.33 11.68
C GLY A 340 27.19 7.84 10.26
N TYR A 341 27.54 6.60 9.94
CA TYR A 341 27.21 5.98 8.65
C TYR A 341 25.72 5.77 8.44
N GLY A 342 24.93 5.54 9.50
CA GLY A 342 23.47 5.43 9.40
C GLY A 342 22.79 6.75 9.06
N TYR A 343 23.48 7.89 9.24
CA TYR A 343 22.98 9.22 8.94
C TYR A 343 23.38 9.74 7.54
N THR A 344 24.13 8.92 6.80
CA THR A 344 24.58 9.21 5.42
C THR A 344 23.84 8.29 4.44
N LYS A 345 23.86 8.66 3.15
CA LYS A 345 23.20 7.88 2.08
C LYS A 345 24.03 6.67 1.61
N GLU A 346 25.17 6.36 2.24
CA GLU A 346 26.01 5.21 1.89
C GLU A 346 25.34 3.88 2.20
N TYR A 347 24.46 3.87 3.21
CA TYR A 347 23.71 2.68 3.66
C TYR A 347 22.22 2.91 3.56
N PRO A 348 21.41 1.85 3.39
CA PRO A 348 19.98 1.99 3.11
C PRO A 348 19.13 2.40 4.32
N VAL A 349 19.67 2.34 5.55
CA VAL A 349 18.86 2.47 6.78
C VAL A 349 18.23 3.86 6.96
N GLU A 350 18.88 4.93 6.47
CA GLU A 350 18.31 6.28 6.49
C GLU A 350 17.07 6.38 5.57
N ARG A 351 17.12 5.76 4.35
CA ARG A 351 16.00 5.68 3.43
C ARG A 351 14.86 4.87 4.04
N MET A 352 15.17 3.73 4.65
CA MET A 352 14.17 2.88 5.31
C MET A 352 13.46 3.63 6.45
N MET A 353 14.17 4.47 7.22
CA MET A 353 13.57 5.31 8.26
C MET A 353 12.63 6.37 7.66
N ARG A 354 13.01 7.02 6.54
CA ARG A 354 12.15 7.97 5.84
C ARG A 354 10.92 7.29 5.26
N ASP A 355 11.09 6.10 4.67
CA ASP A 355 10.00 5.31 4.09
C ASP A 355 9.04 4.80 5.16
N ALA A 356 9.54 4.39 6.33
CA ALA A 356 8.71 3.89 7.43
C ALA A 356 7.70 4.94 7.92
N LYS A 357 8.06 6.22 7.93
CA LYS A 357 7.21 7.27 8.50
C LYS A 357 5.83 7.38 7.86
N ILE A 358 5.73 7.15 6.54
CA ILE A 358 4.43 7.26 5.86
C ILE A 358 3.45 6.18 6.32
N THR A 359 3.93 5.04 6.79
CA THR A 359 3.08 3.93 7.25
C THR A 359 2.23 4.27 8.48
N GLU A 360 2.62 5.27 9.25
CA GLU A 360 1.82 5.82 10.36
C GLU A 360 0.72 6.80 9.88
N ILE A 361 0.81 7.30 8.63
CA ILE A 361 0.00 8.42 8.14
C ILE A 361 -1.08 7.95 7.16
N TYR A 362 -0.71 7.34 6.04
CA TYR A 362 -1.66 7.02 4.98
C TYR A 362 -2.53 5.78 5.26
N GLU A 363 -3.59 5.63 4.46
CA GLU A 363 -4.64 4.60 4.62
C GLU A 363 -5.26 4.58 6.03
N GLY A 364 -5.39 5.76 6.61
CA GLY A 364 -5.84 6.00 7.98
C GLY A 364 -4.67 6.10 8.95
N THR A 365 -4.51 7.26 9.58
CA THR A 365 -3.42 7.51 10.54
C THR A 365 -3.45 6.51 11.70
N SER A 366 -2.36 6.44 12.47
CA SER A 366 -2.30 5.64 13.71
C SER A 366 -3.45 5.99 14.65
N GLU A 367 -3.87 7.27 14.71
CA GLU A 367 -5.01 7.73 15.50
C GLU A 367 -6.33 7.15 14.98
N VAL A 368 -6.52 7.09 13.66
CA VAL A 368 -7.70 6.44 13.04
C VAL A 368 -7.75 4.96 13.39
N GLN A 369 -6.61 4.26 13.36
CA GLN A 369 -6.57 2.86 13.78
C GLN A 369 -6.98 2.71 15.25
N LYS A 370 -6.48 3.58 16.14
CA LYS A 370 -6.88 3.62 17.56
C LYS A 370 -8.38 3.86 17.72
N MET A 371 -8.97 4.75 16.92
CA MET A 371 -10.43 4.98 16.93
C MET A 371 -11.22 3.72 16.52
N VAL A 372 -10.79 3.01 15.47
CA VAL A 372 -11.45 1.77 15.02
C VAL A 372 -11.37 0.69 16.10
N ILE A 373 -10.20 0.51 16.71
CA ILE A 373 -9.96 -0.49 17.75
C ILE A 373 -10.80 -0.15 18.99
N ALA A 374 -10.72 1.09 19.48
CA ALA A 374 -11.46 1.54 20.67
C ALA A 374 -12.98 1.46 20.46
N GLY A 375 -13.46 1.90 19.27
CA GLY A 375 -14.89 1.82 18.93
C GLY A 375 -15.42 0.38 18.88
N SER A 376 -14.57 -0.61 18.63
CA SER A 376 -14.94 -2.02 18.74
C SER A 376 -14.91 -2.56 20.18
N ALA A 377 -13.91 -2.13 20.95
CA ALA A 377 -13.73 -2.61 22.33
C ALA A 377 -14.77 -2.03 23.31
N LEU A 378 -15.35 -0.87 23.00
CA LEU A 378 -16.33 -0.17 23.84
C LEU A 378 -17.80 -0.47 23.47
N ARG A 379 -18.05 -1.35 22.50
CA ARG A 379 -19.39 -1.87 22.16
C ARG A 379 -19.73 -3.10 22.94
#